data_6c566cb31aaba8c480ea8203ff25d402
#
_entry.id   6c566cb31aaba8c480ea8203ff25d402
#
_cell.length_a   1.000
_cell.length_b   1.000
_cell.length_c   1.000
_cell.angle_alpha   90.00
_cell.angle_beta   90.00
_cell.angle_gamma   90.00
#
_symmetry.space_group_name_H-M   'P 1'
#
loop_
_entity.id
_entity.type
_entity.pdbx_description
1 polymer ?
#
loop_
_entity_poly.entity_id
_entity_poly.type
_entity_poly.pdbx_seq_one_letter_code
_entity_poly.pdbx_strand_id
1 'polypeptide(L)'
;MNKYSTTFNLYKKKPIINNFKINKITSKLLIKNLSKNSCGGLRMKGFFKHKSTTIPLITVITVVRNNERYIEETILSVLSQKYKNLEYIIIDGNSTDGTKNIIKKYNKYIDYWISKKDKGIYDAFNEGLKLSNGNYVVFLNSDDVFTSNAFLYLNKYLKKKKDFIFGSVKKHWGVLHGYKPQKIWYSWGFYSSHSSGFFVKDEAMKKIGKYKLKYKYSSDYDYFYRMIVKHKLNGIASSKKEIFGVFRRGGFSSKISFRKHFMEELKIRYDNGQNIVLLLFICIGKITFNFRRFILNK
;
A
#
# COMPACT_ATOMS: atom_id res chain seq x y z
N MET A 1 -22.15 -5.84 -11.10
CA MET A 1 -20.69 -5.67 -11.06
C MET A 1 -20.27 -4.62 -12.07
N ASN A 2 -19.42 -3.68 -11.67
CA ASN A 2 -19.08 -2.52 -12.50
C ASN A 2 -18.15 -2.91 -13.66
N LYS A 3 -18.58 -2.68 -14.91
CA LYS A 3 -17.87 -2.99 -16.17
C LYS A 3 -16.59 -2.15 -16.41
N TYR A 4 -16.26 -1.24 -15.52
CA TYR A 4 -15.12 -0.32 -15.69
C TYR A 4 -13.79 -0.85 -15.16
N SER A 5 -13.78 -1.91 -14.35
CA SER A 5 -12.53 -2.52 -13.90
C SER A 5 -11.91 -3.36 -14.99
N THR A 6 -10.63 -3.19 -15.28
CA THR A 6 -9.89 -4.00 -16.26
C THR A 6 -9.74 -5.45 -15.85
N THR A 7 -9.89 -5.77 -14.56
CA THR A 7 -9.96 -7.15 -14.09
C THR A 7 -11.16 -7.90 -14.66
N PHE A 8 -12.26 -7.20 -15.02
CA PHE A 8 -13.39 -7.77 -15.72
C PHE A 8 -13.18 -7.88 -17.23
N ASN A 9 -12.54 -6.89 -17.84
CA ASN A 9 -12.42 -6.79 -19.29
C ASN A 9 -11.41 -7.79 -19.86
N LEU A 10 -10.33 -8.10 -19.15
CA LEU A 10 -9.30 -9.05 -19.60
C LEU A 10 -9.75 -10.50 -19.59
N TYR A 11 -10.83 -10.81 -18.90
CA TYR A 11 -11.36 -12.18 -18.87
C TYR A 11 -11.82 -12.69 -20.24
N LYS A 12 -12.19 -11.79 -21.16
CA LYS A 12 -12.70 -12.14 -22.51
C LYS A 12 -11.60 -12.28 -23.57
N LYS A 13 -10.38 -11.80 -23.32
CA LYS A 13 -9.27 -11.86 -24.28
C LYS A 13 -8.04 -12.44 -23.59
N LYS A 14 -7.57 -13.59 -24.06
CA LYS A 14 -6.25 -14.10 -23.71
C LYS A 14 -5.24 -13.06 -24.16
N PRO A 15 -4.39 -12.48 -23.27
CA PRO A 15 -3.38 -11.57 -23.73
C PRO A 15 -2.47 -12.31 -24.68
N ILE A 16 -2.20 -11.71 -25.85
CA ILE A 16 -1.17 -12.19 -26.76
C ILE A 16 0.13 -12.13 -25.93
N ILE A 17 0.67 -13.29 -25.61
CA ILE A 17 2.00 -13.43 -25.00
C ILE A 17 2.99 -13.09 -26.13
N ASN A 18 3.10 -11.82 -26.49
CA ASN A 18 4.27 -11.38 -27.21
C ASN A 18 5.45 -11.62 -26.27
N ASN A 19 6.52 -12.23 -26.78
CA ASN A 19 7.78 -12.64 -26.16
C ASN A 19 8.45 -11.60 -25.26
N PHE A 20 7.69 -10.82 -24.52
CA PHE A 20 8.18 -10.00 -23.45
C PHE A 20 8.65 -10.92 -22.35
N LYS A 21 9.92 -10.85 -22.05
CA LYS A 21 10.56 -11.43 -20.87
C LYS A 21 9.61 -11.25 -19.67
N ILE A 22 8.72 -12.23 -19.48
CA ILE A 22 8.06 -12.44 -18.21
C ILE A 22 9.21 -12.32 -17.23
N ASN A 23 9.16 -11.31 -16.39
CA ASN A 23 10.22 -11.11 -15.42
C ASN A 23 10.49 -12.48 -14.81
N LYS A 24 11.64 -13.11 -15.13
CA LYS A 24 11.92 -14.52 -14.78
C LYS A 24 11.69 -14.79 -13.29
N ILE A 25 11.76 -13.72 -12.48
CA ILE A 25 11.46 -13.72 -11.06
C ILE A 25 9.97 -13.95 -10.82
N THR A 26 9.08 -13.28 -11.58
CA THR A 26 7.62 -13.39 -11.38
C THR A 26 7.11 -14.77 -11.78
N SER A 27 7.61 -15.35 -12.88
CA SER A 27 7.24 -16.70 -13.31
C SER A 27 7.77 -17.77 -12.37
N LYS A 28 9.04 -17.68 -11.92
CA LYS A 28 9.61 -18.59 -10.91
C LYS A 28 8.88 -18.51 -9.57
N LEU A 29 8.49 -17.31 -9.12
CA LEU A 29 7.72 -17.11 -7.90
C LEU A 29 6.32 -17.72 -8.02
N LEU A 30 5.65 -17.58 -9.17
CA LEU A 30 4.36 -18.21 -9.43
C LEU A 30 4.47 -19.74 -9.37
N ILE A 31 5.44 -20.33 -10.06
CA ILE A 31 5.67 -21.79 -10.10
C ILE A 31 6.02 -22.31 -8.71
N LYS A 32 6.91 -21.64 -7.97
CA LYS A 32 7.29 -22.03 -6.61
C LYS A 32 6.13 -21.97 -5.62
N ASN A 33 5.16 -21.07 -5.86
CA ASN A 33 3.98 -20.91 -5.01
C ASN A 33 2.91 -21.98 -5.26
N LEU A 34 2.86 -22.56 -6.47
CA LEU A 34 1.88 -23.59 -6.85
C LEU A 34 1.99 -24.88 -6.00
N SER A 35 3.19 -25.25 -5.58
CA SER A 35 3.43 -26.53 -4.89
C SER A 35 3.21 -26.49 -3.38
N LYS A 36 3.15 -25.30 -2.76
CA LYS A 36 3.17 -25.16 -1.29
C LYS A 36 2.09 -24.26 -0.71
N ASN A 37 1.40 -23.45 -1.51
CA ASN A 37 0.50 -22.42 -1.03
C ASN A 37 -0.81 -22.41 -1.79
N SER A 38 -1.88 -21.97 -1.13
CA SER A 38 -3.14 -21.69 -1.80
C SER A 38 -2.99 -20.37 -2.59
N CYS A 39 -3.23 -20.39 -3.89
CA CYS A 39 -3.14 -19.22 -4.76
C CYS A 39 -4.17 -19.29 -5.90
N GLY A 40 -4.37 -18.18 -6.58
CA GLY A 40 -5.31 -18.10 -7.69
C GLY A 40 -5.26 -16.76 -8.42
N GLY A 41 -6.31 -16.50 -9.20
CA GLY A 41 -6.47 -15.28 -9.99
C GLY A 41 -6.23 -15.49 -11.48
N LEU A 42 -6.34 -14.39 -12.23
CA LEU A 42 -6.23 -14.37 -13.70
C LEU A 42 -4.85 -14.80 -14.20
N ARG A 43 -3.79 -14.46 -13.47
CA ARG A 43 -2.41 -14.83 -13.82
C ARG A 43 -2.19 -16.34 -13.86
N MET A 44 -2.95 -17.12 -13.05
CA MET A 44 -2.91 -18.57 -13.06
C MET A 44 -3.47 -19.15 -14.37
N LYS A 45 -4.23 -18.36 -15.13
CA LYS A 45 -4.79 -18.68 -16.44
C LYS A 45 -3.98 -18.06 -17.59
N GLY A 46 -2.81 -17.46 -17.30
CA GLY A 46 -1.95 -16.80 -18.29
C GLY A 46 -2.38 -15.39 -18.68
N PHE A 47 -3.26 -14.73 -17.89
CA PHE A 47 -3.65 -13.35 -18.14
C PHE A 47 -2.77 -12.39 -17.34
N PHE A 48 -1.95 -11.60 -18.02
CA PHE A 48 -1.07 -10.60 -17.42
C PHE A 48 -1.40 -9.20 -17.95
N LYS A 49 -1.31 -8.22 -17.08
CA LYS A 49 -1.42 -6.81 -17.43
C LYS A 49 -0.03 -6.20 -17.59
N HIS A 50 0.09 -5.24 -18.49
CA HIS A 50 1.37 -4.66 -18.86
C HIS A 50 1.40 -3.15 -18.63
N LYS A 51 2.59 -2.65 -18.33
CA LYS A 51 2.86 -1.20 -18.26
C LYS A 51 2.48 -0.54 -19.57
N SER A 52 1.91 0.66 -19.48
CA SER A 52 1.58 1.49 -20.61
C SER A 52 1.99 2.93 -20.33
N THR A 53 2.43 3.63 -21.36
CA THR A 53 2.78 5.06 -21.30
C THR A 53 1.56 5.95 -21.42
N THR A 54 0.54 5.50 -22.14
CA THR A 54 -0.69 6.27 -22.38
C THR A 54 -1.67 6.15 -21.21
N ILE A 55 -1.88 4.93 -20.71
CA ILE A 55 -2.73 4.64 -19.55
C ILE A 55 -1.89 3.83 -18.55
N PRO A 56 -1.18 4.47 -17.62
CA PRO A 56 -0.29 3.77 -16.71
C PRO A 56 -0.98 2.60 -15.98
N LEU A 57 -0.29 1.47 -15.88
CA LEU A 57 -0.79 0.36 -15.08
C LEU A 57 -0.67 0.70 -13.60
N ILE A 58 -1.77 0.62 -12.87
CA ILE A 58 -1.79 0.81 -11.41
C ILE A 58 -1.95 -0.56 -10.76
N THR A 59 -0.99 -0.96 -9.95
CA THR A 59 -1.13 -2.14 -9.09
C THR A 59 -1.70 -1.74 -7.74
N VAL A 60 -2.87 -2.28 -7.41
CA VAL A 60 -3.41 -2.25 -6.05
C VAL A 60 -3.00 -3.53 -5.35
N ILE A 61 -2.42 -3.40 -4.16
CA ILE A 61 -2.04 -4.53 -3.32
C ILE A 61 -2.86 -4.48 -2.03
N THR A 62 -3.69 -5.48 -1.80
CA THR A 62 -4.36 -5.68 -0.52
C THR A 62 -3.62 -6.74 0.30
N VAL A 63 -3.27 -6.41 1.54
CA VAL A 63 -2.74 -7.36 2.50
C VAL A 63 -3.82 -7.67 3.54
N VAL A 64 -3.96 -8.94 3.89
CA VAL A 64 -5.02 -9.39 4.78
C VAL A 64 -4.56 -10.54 5.68
N ARG A 65 -5.06 -10.56 6.91
CA ARG A 65 -5.00 -11.72 7.80
C ARG A 65 -6.18 -11.68 8.75
N ASN A 66 -7.03 -12.73 8.69
CA ASN A 66 -8.21 -12.88 9.54
C ASN A 66 -9.11 -11.64 9.55
N ASN A 67 -9.69 -11.31 8.40
CA ASN A 67 -10.53 -10.14 8.24
C ASN A 67 -11.74 -10.42 7.32
N GLU A 68 -12.44 -11.52 7.57
CA GLU A 68 -13.65 -11.91 6.83
C GLU A 68 -14.73 -10.84 6.84
N ARG A 69 -14.79 -10.03 7.91
CA ARG A 69 -15.79 -8.99 8.10
C ARG A 69 -15.73 -7.88 7.05
N TYR A 70 -14.53 -7.48 6.58
CA TYR A 70 -14.35 -6.28 5.77
C TYR A 70 -13.73 -6.53 4.40
N ILE A 71 -13.05 -7.67 4.22
CA ILE A 71 -12.29 -7.94 2.98
C ILE A 71 -13.17 -7.88 1.71
N GLU A 72 -14.44 -8.27 1.80
CA GLU A 72 -15.34 -8.22 0.65
C GLU A 72 -15.60 -6.80 0.17
N GLU A 73 -15.88 -5.87 1.10
CA GLU A 73 -16.06 -4.46 0.76
C GLU A 73 -14.79 -3.85 0.17
N THR A 74 -13.62 -4.21 0.72
CA THR A 74 -12.31 -3.79 0.18
C THR A 74 -12.15 -4.27 -1.26
N ILE A 75 -12.40 -5.54 -1.55
CA ILE A 75 -12.35 -6.12 -2.91
C ILE A 75 -13.30 -5.36 -3.85
N LEU A 76 -14.54 -5.19 -3.46
CA LEU A 76 -15.56 -4.51 -4.27
C LEU A 76 -15.18 -3.05 -4.54
N SER A 77 -14.57 -2.36 -3.57
CA SER A 77 -14.11 -0.98 -3.74
C SER A 77 -13.02 -0.84 -4.80
N VAL A 78 -12.16 -1.85 -4.95
CA VAL A 78 -11.14 -1.90 -6.02
C VAL A 78 -11.77 -2.23 -7.36
N LEU A 79 -12.61 -3.27 -7.42
CA LEU A 79 -13.23 -3.75 -8.64
C LEU A 79 -14.22 -2.74 -9.25
N SER A 80 -14.77 -1.84 -8.45
CA SER A 80 -15.68 -0.79 -8.91
C SER A 80 -15.00 0.46 -9.48
N GLN A 81 -13.66 0.55 -9.42
CA GLN A 81 -12.95 1.73 -9.91
C GLN A 81 -13.07 1.93 -11.42
N LYS A 82 -13.36 3.16 -11.84
CA LYS A 82 -13.46 3.55 -13.25
C LYS A 82 -12.08 3.87 -13.83
N TYR A 83 -11.20 2.86 -13.89
CA TYR A 83 -9.86 3.00 -14.44
C TYR A 83 -9.51 1.83 -15.37
N LYS A 84 -9.01 2.11 -16.58
CA LYS A 84 -8.87 1.10 -17.64
C LYS A 84 -7.70 0.13 -17.47
N ASN A 85 -6.67 0.48 -16.72
CA ASN A 85 -5.46 -0.35 -16.61
C ASN A 85 -5.08 -0.55 -15.13
N LEU A 86 -5.87 -1.38 -14.43
CA LEU A 86 -5.73 -1.68 -13.01
C LEU A 86 -5.38 -3.15 -12.81
N GLU A 87 -4.33 -3.42 -12.06
CA GLU A 87 -3.92 -4.73 -11.60
C GLU A 87 -4.25 -4.87 -10.12
N TYR A 88 -4.87 -5.98 -9.73
CA TYR A 88 -5.25 -6.23 -8.34
C TYR A 88 -4.57 -7.48 -7.80
N ILE A 89 -3.80 -7.32 -6.72
CA ILE A 89 -3.07 -8.40 -6.04
C ILE A 89 -3.52 -8.48 -4.59
N ILE A 90 -3.78 -9.70 -4.07
CA ILE A 90 -4.09 -9.93 -2.66
C ILE A 90 -3.04 -10.86 -2.05
N ILE A 91 -2.47 -10.44 -0.92
CA ILE A 91 -1.53 -11.22 -0.12
C ILE A 91 -2.23 -11.56 1.20
N ASP A 92 -2.59 -12.82 1.36
CA ASP A 92 -3.20 -13.33 2.58
C ASP A 92 -2.15 -13.99 3.48
N GLY A 93 -2.06 -13.54 4.72
CA GLY A 93 -1.14 -14.02 5.76
C GLY A 93 -1.54 -15.37 6.36
N ASN A 94 -2.05 -16.30 5.54
CA ASN A 94 -2.58 -17.60 5.95
C ASN A 94 -3.76 -17.48 6.93
N SER A 95 -4.80 -16.77 6.55
CA SER A 95 -6.02 -16.62 7.34
C SER A 95 -6.68 -17.96 7.66
N THR A 96 -7.27 -18.03 8.84
CA THR A 96 -7.95 -19.22 9.40
C THR A 96 -9.46 -19.06 9.51
N ASP A 97 -9.97 -17.84 9.29
CA ASP A 97 -11.40 -17.50 9.21
C ASP A 97 -11.94 -17.62 7.79
N GLY A 98 -13.10 -17.05 7.49
CA GLY A 98 -13.74 -17.04 6.18
C GLY A 98 -13.03 -16.21 5.10
N THR A 99 -11.96 -15.46 5.43
CA THR A 99 -11.25 -14.55 4.51
C THR A 99 -10.87 -15.24 3.19
N LYS A 100 -10.26 -16.43 3.25
CA LYS A 100 -9.85 -17.16 2.04
C LYS A 100 -11.02 -17.55 1.12
N ASN A 101 -12.15 -17.91 1.71
CA ASN A 101 -13.35 -18.27 0.94
C ASN A 101 -13.91 -17.05 0.20
N ILE A 102 -13.89 -15.87 0.85
CA ILE A 102 -14.29 -14.62 0.21
C ILE A 102 -13.35 -14.28 -0.94
N ILE A 103 -12.03 -14.36 -0.76
CA ILE A 103 -11.05 -14.12 -1.85
C ILE A 103 -11.31 -15.07 -3.03
N LYS A 104 -11.54 -16.36 -2.77
CA LYS A 104 -11.85 -17.37 -3.80
C LYS A 104 -13.13 -17.05 -4.58
N LYS A 105 -14.17 -16.48 -3.94
CA LYS A 105 -15.41 -16.02 -4.59
C LYS A 105 -15.13 -15.01 -5.71
N TYR A 106 -14.09 -14.15 -5.55
CA TYR A 106 -13.67 -13.14 -6.52
C TYR A 106 -12.49 -13.58 -7.41
N ASN A 107 -12.10 -14.85 -7.38
CA ASN A 107 -10.93 -15.40 -8.08
C ASN A 107 -10.84 -15.02 -9.56
N LYS A 108 -11.97 -14.94 -10.27
CA LYS A 108 -12.04 -14.58 -11.70
C LYS A 108 -11.90 -13.10 -12.01
N TYR A 109 -11.82 -12.24 -10.97
CA TYR A 109 -11.75 -10.79 -11.09
C TYR A 109 -10.45 -10.21 -10.50
N ILE A 110 -9.72 -11.00 -9.73
CA ILE A 110 -8.43 -10.64 -9.11
C ILE A 110 -7.33 -11.10 -10.06
N ASP A 111 -6.29 -10.26 -10.27
CA ASP A 111 -5.19 -10.64 -11.13
C ASP A 111 -4.33 -11.75 -10.51
N TYR A 112 -4.02 -11.63 -9.22
CA TYR A 112 -3.33 -12.68 -8.48
C TYR A 112 -3.62 -12.59 -6.99
N TRP A 113 -3.77 -13.73 -6.34
CA TRP A 113 -3.78 -13.82 -4.89
C TRP A 113 -3.00 -15.04 -4.40
N ILE A 114 -2.42 -14.92 -3.22
CA ILE A 114 -1.70 -15.97 -2.54
C ILE A 114 -1.99 -15.94 -1.06
N SER A 115 -2.20 -17.13 -0.46
CA SER A 115 -2.33 -17.33 0.98
C SER A 115 -1.14 -18.13 1.48
N LYS A 116 -0.30 -17.51 2.30
CA LYS A 116 0.87 -18.11 2.92
C LYS A 116 1.22 -17.40 4.23
N LYS A 117 1.85 -18.12 5.16
CA LYS A 117 2.36 -17.54 6.41
C LYS A 117 3.38 -16.44 6.11
N ASP A 118 3.24 -15.30 6.75
CA ASP A 118 4.14 -14.15 6.69
C ASP A 118 4.73 -13.81 8.08
N LYS A 119 5.68 -12.86 8.07
CA LYS A 119 6.33 -12.30 9.27
C LYS A 119 5.68 -11.00 9.72
N GLY A 120 4.47 -10.70 9.26
CA GLY A 120 3.70 -9.48 9.55
C GLY A 120 3.44 -8.61 8.32
N ILE A 121 2.71 -7.51 8.53
CA ILE A 121 2.17 -6.65 7.46
C ILE A 121 3.22 -6.18 6.44
N TYR A 122 4.42 -5.81 6.90
CA TYR A 122 5.49 -5.32 6.02
C TYR A 122 6.16 -6.43 5.19
N ASP A 123 6.12 -7.67 5.66
CA ASP A 123 6.55 -8.83 4.85
C ASP A 123 5.53 -9.09 3.73
N ALA A 124 4.23 -9.01 4.06
CA ALA A 124 3.16 -9.09 3.07
C ALA A 124 3.24 -7.93 2.05
N PHE A 125 3.55 -6.69 2.48
CA PHE A 125 3.81 -5.57 1.57
C PHE A 125 4.97 -5.88 0.63
N ASN A 126 6.10 -6.35 1.15
CA ASN A 126 7.27 -6.69 0.34
C ASN A 126 6.98 -7.81 -0.66
N GLU A 127 6.15 -8.77 -0.29
CA GLU A 127 5.72 -9.81 -1.21
C GLU A 127 4.85 -9.25 -2.34
N GLY A 128 3.89 -8.40 -2.00
CA GLY A 128 3.06 -7.70 -2.99
C GLY A 128 3.89 -6.85 -3.96
N LEU A 129 4.89 -6.12 -3.45
CA LEU A 129 5.81 -5.34 -4.29
C LEU A 129 6.58 -6.20 -5.29
N LYS A 130 7.06 -7.38 -4.90
CA LYS A 130 7.75 -8.31 -5.80
C LYS A 130 6.85 -8.83 -6.93
N LEU A 131 5.55 -8.90 -6.66
CA LEU A 131 4.56 -9.44 -7.59
C LEU A 131 3.93 -8.37 -8.48
N SER A 132 4.11 -7.08 -8.13
CA SER A 132 3.52 -5.95 -8.87
C SER A 132 4.18 -5.73 -10.23
N ASN A 133 3.35 -5.44 -11.24
CA ASN A 133 3.81 -5.07 -12.59
C ASN A 133 3.50 -3.60 -12.94
N GLY A 134 2.87 -2.85 -12.04
CA GLY A 134 2.36 -1.50 -12.30
C GLY A 134 3.43 -0.45 -12.58
N ASN A 135 3.04 0.62 -13.29
CA ASN A 135 3.80 1.86 -13.34
C ASN A 135 3.78 2.57 -11.98
N TYR A 136 2.65 2.43 -11.27
CA TYR A 136 2.47 2.89 -9.90
C TYR A 136 1.90 1.76 -9.04
N VAL A 137 2.24 1.77 -7.77
CA VAL A 137 1.76 0.82 -6.77
C VAL A 137 1.08 1.59 -5.64
N VAL A 138 -0.02 1.04 -5.13
CA VAL A 138 -0.74 1.53 -3.96
C VAL A 138 -1.12 0.35 -3.08
N PHE A 139 -1.04 0.53 -1.76
CA PHE A 139 -1.55 -0.44 -0.80
C PHE A 139 -2.94 -0.05 -0.34
N LEU A 140 -3.83 -1.03 -0.26
CA LEU A 140 -5.15 -0.91 0.36
C LEU A 140 -5.27 -2.01 1.41
N ASN A 141 -5.27 -1.64 2.68
CA ASN A 141 -5.46 -2.63 3.75
C ASN A 141 -6.86 -3.23 3.68
N SER A 142 -7.01 -4.44 4.21
CA SER A 142 -8.24 -5.24 4.07
C SER A 142 -9.46 -4.70 4.83
N ASP A 143 -9.29 -3.66 5.63
CA ASP A 143 -10.33 -2.94 6.37
C ASP A 143 -10.62 -1.55 5.79
N ASP A 144 -9.85 -1.10 4.79
CA ASP A 144 -10.00 0.19 4.12
C ASP A 144 -10.74 0.02 2.78
N VAL A 145 -11.29 1.12 2.27
CA VAL A 145 -11.95 1.15 0.97
C VAL A 145 -11.53 2.37 0.15
N PHE A 146 -11.46 2.22 -1.17
CA PHE A 146 -11.39 3.36 -2.07
C PHE A 146 -12.78 4.02 -2.22
N THR A 147 -12.79 5.34 -2.39
CA THR A 147 -14.00 6.04 -2.83
C THR A 147 -14.27 5.75 -4.31
N SER A 148 -15.51 5.91 -4.76
CA SER A 148 -15.90 5.66 -6.15
C SER A 148 -15.12 6.48 -7.18
N ASN A 149 -14.63 7.66 -6.80
CA ASN A 149 -13.92 8.60 -7.66
C ASN A 149 -12.39 8.59 -7.48
N ALA A 150 -11.85 7.71 -6.63
CA ALA A 150 -10.42 7.71 -6.29
C ALA A 150 -9.53 7.69 -7.55
N PHE A 151 -9.79 6.79 -8.48
CA PHE A 151 -8.99 6.65 -9.68
C PHE A 151 -9.31 7.68 -10.78
N LEU A 152 -10.46 8.33 -10.73
CA LEU A 152 -10.73 9.51 -11.54
C LEU A 152 -9.85 10.68 -11.09
N TYR A 153 -9.75 10.90 -9.78
CA TYR A 153 -8.84 11.90 -9.23
C TYR A 153 -7.38 11.55 -9.55
N LEU A 154 -6.99 10.27 -9.40
CA LEU A 154 -5.63 9.82 -9.69
C LEU A 154 -5.18 10.21 -11.10
N ASN A 155 -6.02 10.05 -12.11
CA ASN A 155 -5.71 10.40 -13.51
C ASN A 155 -5.16 11.82 -13.68
N LYS A 156 -5.67 12.79 -12.91
CA LYS A 156 -5.21 14.17 -12.92
C LYS A 156 -3.75 14.29 -12.47
N TYR A 157 -3.37 13.48 -11.47
CA TYR A 157 -2.04 13.53 -10.85
C TYR A 157 -1.01 12.68 -11.60
N LEU A 158 -1.42 11.61 -12.26
CA LEU A 158 -0.54 10.78 -13.10
C LEU A 158 0.11 11.59 -14.23
N LYS A 159 -0.62 12.55 -14.81
CA LYS A 159 -0.12 13.48 -15.83
C LYS A 159 1.06 14.35 -15.36
N LYS A 160 1.21 14.56 -14.05
CA LYS A 160 2.29 15.32 -13.44
C LYS A 160 3.62 14.56 -13.37
N LYS A 161 3.62 13.26 -13.69
CA LYS A 161 4.82 12.37 -13.77
C LYS A 161 5.70 12.41 -12.50
N LYS A 162 5.10 12.61 -11.32
CA LYS A 162 5.83 12.65 -10.04
C LYS A 162 6.24 11.25 -9.59
N ASP A 163 7.26 11.17 -8.73
CA ASP A 163 7.75 9.91 -8.16
C ASP A 163 6.72 9.25 -7.24
N PHE A 164 5.93 10.07 -6.55
CA PHE A 164 4.82 9.61 -5.72
C PHE A 164 3.71 10.64 -5.61
N ILE A 165 2.52 10.15 -5.23
CA ILE A 165 1.31 10.95 -5.06
C ILE A 165 0.71 10.62 -3.71
N PHE A 166 0.39 11.65 -2.92
CA PHE A 166 -0.41 11.55 -1.70
C PHE A 166 -1.84 11.99 -1.97
N GLY A 167 -2.76 11.04 -2.12
CA GLY A 167 -4.19 11.27 -2.15
C GLY A 167 -4.72 11.54 -0.75
N SER A 168 -5.74 12.41 -0.64
CA SER A 168 -6.40 12.67 0.63
C SER A 168 -7.19 11.45 1.11
N VAL A 169 -7.13 11.16 2.42
CA VAL A 169 -7.79 9.99 3.04
C VAL A 169 -8.70 10.45 4.18
N LYS A 170 -9.95 9.99 4.16
CA LYS A 170 -10.91 10.25 5.24
C LYS A 170 -10.64 9.32 6.41
N LYS A 171 -10.49 9.89 7.60
CA LYS A 171 -10.37 9.18 8.88
C LYS A 171 -11.54 9.56 9.80
N HIS A 172 -11.71 8.84 10.90
CA HIS A 172 -12.78 9.12 11.89
C HIS A 172 -12.71 10.53 12.50
N TRP A 173 -11.53 11.14 12.55
CA TRP A 173 -11.30 12.48 13.11
C TRP A 173 -11.24 13.59 12.02
N GLY A 174 -11.35 13.26 10.73
CA GLY A 174 -11.27 14.25 9.65
C GLY A 174 -10.56 13.74 8.40
N VAL A 175 -9.96 14.65 7.63
CA VAL A 175 -9.27 14.32 6.38
C VAL A 175 -7.77 14.54 6.54
N LEU A 176 -7.02 13.47 6.32
CA LEU A 176 -5.57 13.52 6.19
C LEU A 176 -5.22 13.97 4.77
N HIS A 177 -4.50 15.08 4.62
CA HIS A 177 -4.22 15.67 3.31
C HIS A 177 -2.96 16.54 3.31
N GLY A 178 -2.51 16.90 2.10
CA GLY A 178 -1.38 17.80 1.88
C GLY A 178 -0.03 17.10 1.93
N TYR A 179 1.01 17.81 1.50
CA TYR A 179 2.38 17.32 1.50
C TYR A 179 3.34 18.49 1.72
N LYS A 180 4.08 18.44 2.81
CA LYS A 180 5.17 19.37 3.17
C LYS A 180 6.39 18.54 3.53
N PRO A 181 7.35 18.32 2.59
CA PRO A 181 8.47 17.41 2.79
C PRO A 181 9.32 17.77 4.00
N GLN A 182 9.47 19.06 4.29
CA GLN A 182 10.26 19.53 5.44
C GLN A 182 9.75 19.00 6.78
N LYS A 183 8.46 18.73 6.90
CA LYS A 183 7.87 18.23 8.14
C LYS A 183 8.46 16.92 8.62
N ILE A 184 9.01 16.09 7.73
CA ILE A 184 9.60 14.80 8.11
C ILE A 184 10.81 14.97 9.03
N TRP A 185 11.51 16.10 8.95
CA TRP A 185 12.70 16.40 9.77
C TRP A 185 12.36 16.68 11.23
N TYR A 186 11.28 17.42 11.48
CA TYR A 186 10.95 17.93 12.82
C TYR A 186 9.56 17.55 13.32
N SER A 187 8.68 17.07 12.45
CA SER A 187 7.31 16.72 12.82
C SER A 187 7.27 15.47 13.71
N TRP A 188 6.30 15.43 14.58
CA TRP A 188 6.03 14.36 15.52
C TRP A 188 5.25 13.19 14.90
N GLY A 189 5.42 12.99 13.66
CA GLY A 189 4.79 12.02 12.79
C GLY A 189 4.57 12.64 11.44
N PHE A 190 5.17 12.06 10.42
CA PHE A 190 4.97 12.49 9.04
C PHE A 190 3.98 11.53 8.38
N TYR A 191 2.73 11.93 8.38
CA TYR A 191 1.70 11.22 7.63
C TYR A 191 0.91 12.23 6.81
N SER A 192 1.32 12.41 5.56
CA SER A 192 0.58 13.22 4.59
C SER A 192 -0.59 12.45 3.98
N SER A 193 -0.54 11.13 4.03
CA SER A 193 -1.57 10.23 3.54
C SER A 193 -1.52 8.90 4.31
N HIS A 194 -2.48 8.03 4.04
CA HIS A 194 -2.50 6.64 4.50
C HIS A 194 -2.21 5.72 3.31
N SER A 195 -2.02 4.42 3.58
CA SER A 195 -1.77 3.40 2.54
C SER A 195 -2.72 3.54 1.33
N SER A 196 -4.01 3.72 1.57
CA SER A 196 -5.04 3.89 0.52
C SER A 196 -4.93 5.18 -0.30
N GLY A 197 -4.08 6.12 0.09
CA GLY A 197 -3.82 7.36 -0.66
C GLY A 197 -2.38 7.47 -1.15
N PHE A 198 -1.50 6.53 -0.85
CA PHE A 198 -0.09 6.61 -1.22
C PHE A 198 0.22 5.79 -2.48
N PHE A 199 0.40 6.49 -3.60
CA PHE A 199 0.78 5.91 -4.89
C PHE A 199 2.26 6.20 -5.14
N VAL A 200 3.06 5.16 -5.34
CA VAL A 200 4.50 5.27 -5.59
C VAL A 200 4.85 4.72 -6.97
N LYS A 201 5.67 5.44 -7.72
CA LYS A 201 6.13 5.03 -9.05
C LYS A 201 7.10 3.85 -8.94
N ASP A 202 7.08 2.91 -9.88
CA ASP A 202 7.92 1.72 -9.88
C ASP A 202 9.42 2.06 -9.79
N GLU A 203 9.89 3.05 -10.58
CA GLU A 203 11.30 3.48 -10.52
C GLU A 203 11.67 4.08 -9.15
N ALA A 204 10.76 4.84 -8.54
CA ALA A 204 10.94 5.39 -7.20
C ALA A 204 10.99 4.27 -6.15
N MET A 205 10.06 3.30 -6.25
CA MET A 205 10.01 2.14 -5.37
C MET A 205 11.31 1.31 -5.44
N LYS A 206 11.88 1.12 -6.63
CA LYS A 206 13.17 0.43 -6.81
C LYS A 206 14.33 1.16 -6.12
N LYS A 207 14.35 2.50 -6.16
CA LYS A 207 15.35 3.33 -5.46
C LYS A 207 15.21 3.24 -3.94
N ILE A 208 13.97 3.30 -3.41
CA ILE A 208 13.71 3.24 -1.97
C ILE A 208 14.02 1.85 -1.42
N GLY A 209 13.74 0.80 -2.20
CA GLY A 209 13.87 -0.60 -1.82
C GLY A 209 12.70 -1.10 -0.97
N LYS A 210 12.92 -2.16 -0.20
CA LYS A 210 11.88 -2.85 0.58
C LYS A 210 11.54 -2.12 1.88
N TYR A 211 10.35 -2.43 2.44
CA TYR A 211 10.05 -2.16 3.83
C TYR A 211 10.97 -2.96 4.74
N LYS A 212 11.58 -2.33 5.74
CA LYS A 212 12.52 -2.98 6.66
C LYS A 212 11.77 -3.74 7.75
N LEU A 213 11.93 -5.06 7.81
CA LEU A 213 11.22 -5.92 8.76
C LEU A 213 11.67 -5.75 10.21
N LYS A 214 12.80 -5.10 10.45
CA LYS A 214 13.27 -4.78 11.81
C LYS A 214 12.37 -3.76 12.52
N TYR A 215 11.58 -2.98 11.77
CA TYR A 215 10.58 -2.07 12.32
C TYR A 215 9.20 -2.72 12.20
N LYS A 216 8.62 -3.06 13.36
CA LYS A 216 7.37 -3.82 13.43
C LYS A 216 6.12 -2.97 13.25
N TYR A 217 6.19 -1.69 13.64
CA TYR A 217 5.03 -0.81 13.78
C TYR A 217 5.04 0.38 12.84
N SER A 218 6.20 0.84 12.41
CA SER A 218 6.40 2.11 11.70
C SER A 218 7.36 1.99 10.50
N SER A 219 7.45 0.80 9.87
CA SER A 219 8.31 0.63 8.69
C SER A 219 7.84 1.48 7.49
N ASP A 220 6.57 1.88 7.45
CA ASP A 220 6.04 2.88 6.53
C ASP A 220 6.67 4.27 6.76
N TYR A 221 6.90 4.65 8.02
CA TYR A 221 7.63 5.87 8.34
C TYR A 221 9.09 5.81 7.87
N ASP A 222 9.80 4.68 8.07
CA ASP A 222 11.15 4.48 7.52
C ASP A 222 11.15 4.58 5.98
N TYR A 223 10.12 4.02 5.35
CA TYR A 223 9.97 4.08 3.90
C TYR A 223 9.82 5.53 3.41
N PHE A 224 8.96 6.33 4.04
CA PHE A 224 8.81 7.75 3.74
C PHE A 224 10.06 8.55 4.04
N TYR A 225 10.76 8.25 5.14
CA TYR A 225 12.01 8.92 5.50
C TYR A 225 13.08 8.71 4.43
N ARG A 226 13.30 7.47 4.00
CA ARG A 226 14.22 7.15 2.90
C ARG A 226 13.80 7.82 1.60
N MET A 227 12.53 7.77 1.27
CA MET A 227 11.94 8.37 0.07
C MET A 227 12.22 9.87 -0.03
N ILE A 228 11.93 10.60 1.05
CA ILE A 228 11.94 12.07 1.05
C ILE A 228 13.33 12.61 1.39
N VAL A 229 13.97 12.07 2.45
CA VAL A 229 15.21 12.60 2.97
C VAL A 229 16.41 12.03 2.23
N LYS A 230 16.50 10.72 2.13
CA LYS A 230 17.66 10.04 1.57
C LYS A 230 17.70 10.12 0.05
N HIS A 231 16.59 9.81 -0.61
CA HIS A 231 16.51 9.76 -2.07
C HIS A 231 15.98 11.06 -2.68
N LYS A 232 15.53 12.03 -1.89
CA LYS A 232 15.03 13.35 -2.32
C LYS A 232 14.00 13.25 -3.48
N LEU A 233 13.12 12.24 -3.42
CA LEU A 233 12.14 12.01 -4.46
C LEU A 233 11.07 13.11 -4.46
N ASN A 234 10.55 13.39 -5.66
CA ASN A 234 9.62 14.49 -5.89
C ASN A 234 8.17 14.00 -5.88
N GLY A 235 7.40 14.46 -4.91
CA GLY A 235 6.00 14.07 -4.73
C GLY A 235 5.02 15.23 -4.88
N ILE A 236 3.74 14.88 -4.96
CA ILE A 236 2.62 15.81 -4.98
C ILE A 236 1.49 15.28 -4.10
N ALA A 237 0.70 16.20 -3.52
CA ALA A 237 -0.52 15.82 -2.83
C ALA A 237 -1.78 16.25 -3.61
N SER A 238 -2.86 15.50 -3.42
CA SER A 238 -4.17 15.87 -3.93
C SER A 238 -4.80 17.02 -3.12
N SER A 239 -5.83 17.64 -3.68
CA SER A 239 -6.70 18.56 -2.96
C SER A 239 -7.39 17.85 -1.78
N LYS A 240 -7.65 18.58 -0.68
CA LYS A 240 -8.37 18.08 0.49
C LYS A 240 -9.74 17.49 0.14
N LYS A 241 -10.41 18.05 -0.87
CA LYS A 241 -11.75 17.62 -1.33
C LYS A 241 -11.70 16.32 -2.15
N GLU A 242 -10.57 15.95 -2.70
CA GLU A 242 -10.38 14.75 -3.53
C GLU A 242 -10.02 13.55 -2.64
N ILE A 243 -11.04 12.94 -2.04
CA ILE A 243 -10.87 11.80 -1.13
C ILE A 243 -10.63 10.52 -1.93
N PHE A 244 -9.48 9.89 -1.73
CA PHE A 244 -9.10 8.64 -2.39
C PHE A 244 -9.57 7.41 -1.63
N GLY A 245 -9.44 7.42 -0.32
CA GLY A 245 -9.79 6.28 0.52
C GLY A 245 -10.44 6.68 1.84
N VAL A 246 -11.09 5.70 2.44
CA VAL A 246 -11.64 5.80 3.79
C VAL A 246 -10.94 4.81 4.68
N PHE A 247 -10.28 5.32 5.72
CA PHE A 247 -9.61 4.53 6.75
C PHE A 247 -10.59 4.16 7.86
N ARG A 248 -10.72 2.87 8.13
CA ARG A 248 -11.53 2.36 9.24
C ARG A 248 -10.72 2.30 10.54
N ARG A 249 -11.39 2.62 11.65
CA ARG A 249 -10.83 2.46 12.99
C ARG A 249 -10.88 0.98 13.39
N GLY A 250 -9.87 0.51 14.14
CA GLY A 250 -9.85 -0.84 14.71
C GLY A 250 -8.84 -1.79 14.08
N GLY A 251 -8.14 -1.36 13.00
CA GLY A 251 -7.07 -2.12 12.37
C GLY A 251 -5.81 -2.28 13.22
N PHE A 252 -4.76 -2.87 12.66
CA PHE A 252 -3.50 -3.20 13.33
C PHE A 252 -2.89 -2.03 14.10
N SER A 253 -2.80 -0.85 13.48
CA SER A 253 -2.16 0.33 14.08
C SER A 253 -2.89 0.86 15.32
N SER A 254 -4.20 0.66 15.43
CA SER A 254 -4.98 1.11 16.59
C SER A 254 -4.74 0.29 17.86
N LYS A 255 -4.14 -0.89 17.73
CA LYS A 255 -3.83 -1.81 18.85
C LYS A 255 -2.42 -1.60 19.41
N ILE A 256 -1.65 -0.67 18.84
CA ILE A 256 -0.26 -0.44 19.21
C ILE A 256 -0.19 0.79 20.12
N SER A 257 0.45 0.63 21.27
CA SER A 257 0.60 1.73 22.23
C SER A 257 1.45 2.87 21.67
N PHE A 258 1.17 4.09 22.12
CA PHE A 258 1.91 5.29 21.77
C PHE A 258 3.42 5.14 22.01
N ARG A 259 3.84 4.55 23.15
CA ARG A 259 5.26 4.34 23.46
C ARG A 259 5.98 3.49 22.42
N LYS A 260 5.36 2.38 21.98
CA LYS A 260 5.96 1.49 20.97
C LYS A 260 6.17 2.20 19.64
N HIS A 261 5.16 2.93 19.16
CA HIS A 261 5.29 3.75 17.95
C HIS A 261 6.37 4.81 18.09
N PHE A 262 6.38 5.52 19.21
CA PHE A 262 7.30 6.60 19.46
C PHE A 262 8.76 6.13 19.51
N MET A 263 9.05 5.09 20.27
CA MET A 263 10.41 4.53 20.37
C MET A 263 10.90 4.01 19.04
N GLU A 264 10.04 3.37 18.27
CA GLU A 264 10.42 2.87 16.94
C GLU A 264 10.66 4.03 15.95
N GLU A 265 9.86 5.11 16.02
CA GLU A 265 10.09 6.31 15.21
C GLU A 265 11.43 6.99 15.53
N LEU A 266 11.78 7.13 16.81
CA LEU A 266 13.09 7.66 17.22
C LEU A 266 14.24 6.78 16.69
N LYS A 267 14.10 5.45 16.81
CA LYS A 267 15.06 4.50 16.27
C LYS A 267 15.20 4.62 14.75
N ILE A 268 14.10 4.77 14.02
CA ILE A 268 14.11 4.98 12.56
C ILE A 268 14.90 6.25 12.20
N ARG A 269 14.64 7.35 12.90
CA ARG A 269 15.34 8.61 12.68
C ARG A 269 16.84 8.47 12.93
N TYR A 270 17.23 7.86 14.06
CA TYR A 270 18.63 7.58 14.40
C TYR A 270 19.31 6.69 13.36
N ASP A 271 18.69 5.57 13.02
CA ASP A 271 19.19 4.59 12.02
C ASP A 271 19.34 5.19 10.60
N ASN A 272 18.63 6.29 10.31
CA ASN A 272 18.72 7.01 9.05
C ASN A 272 19.62 8.28 9.14
N GLY A 273 20.39 8.43 10.22
CA GLY A 273 21.40 9.46 10.36
C GLY A 273 20.86 10.87 10.70
N GLN A 274 19.70 10.96 11.35
CA GLN A 274 19.23 12.27 11.81
C GLN A 274 20.12 12.82 12.92
N ASN A 275 20.37 14.14 12.90
CA ASN A 275 21.18 14.82 13.91
C ASN A 275 20.68 14.52 15.33
N ILE A 276 21.58 14.11 16.22
CA ILE A 276 21.25 13.64 17.58
C ILE A 276 20.66 14.78 18.44
N VAL A 277 21.12 16.00 18.28
CA VAL A 277 20.60 17.17 19.01
C VAL A 277 19.16 17.43 18.63
N LEU A 278 18.84 17.41 17.33
CA LEU A 278 17.47 17.54 16.85
C LEU A 278 16.60 16.39 17.33
N LEU A 279 17.15 15.17 17.40
CA LEU A 279 16.45 14.01 17.92
C LEU A 279 16.08 14.17 19.40
N LEU A 280 16.96 14.72 20.23
CA LEU A 280 16.70 15.04 21.63
C LEU A 280 15.57 16.07 21.76
N PHE A 281 15.60 17.15 20.99
CA PHE A 281 14.51 18.14 20.99
C PHE A 281 13.17 17.54 20.58
N ILE A 282 13.14 16.70 19.54
CA ILE A 282 11.93 15.98 19.12
C ILE A 282 11.44 15.06 20.25
N CYS A 283 12.36 14.35 20.92
CA CYS A 283 12.04 13.45 22.02
C CYS A 283 11.37 14.19 23.18
N ILE A 284 12.02 15.26 23.67
CA ILE A 284 11.52 16.09 24.77
C ILE A 284 10.16 16.69 24.38
N GLY A 285 10.06 17.37 23.24
CA GLY A 285 8.82 17.98 22.79
C GLY A 285 7.66 16.99 22.62
N LYS A 286 7.94 15.77 22.15
CA LYS A 286 6.90 14.75 21.97
C LYS A 286 6.44 14.16 23.30
N ILE A 287 7.36 13.96 24.26
CA ILE A 287 7.02 13.50 25.61
C ILE A 287 6.19 14.55 26.34
N THR A 288 6.62 15.82 26.34
CA THR A 288 5.89 16.91 27.02
C THR A 288 4.50 17.10 26.47
N PHE A 289 4.36 17.16 25.14
CA PHE A 289 3.04 17.33 24.49
C PHE A 289 2.09 16.13 24.67
N ASN A 290 2.64 14.92 24.74
CA ASN A 290 1.84 13.70 24.91
C ASN A 290 2.05 13.03 26.28
N PHE A 291 2.42 13.80 27.29
CA PHE A 291 2.79 13.28 28.62
C PHE A 291 1.79 12.26 29.17
N ARG A 292 0.49 12.59 29.15
CA ARG A 292 -0.57 11.66 29.60
C ARG A 292 -0.58 10.34 28.81
N ARG A 293 -0.45 10.39 27.46
CA ARG A 293 -0.38 9.19 26.62
C ARG A 293 0.88 8.39 26.84
N PHE A 294 1.99 9.07 27.13
CA PHE A 294 3.27 8.41 27.42
C PHE A 294 3.23 7.64 28.74
N ILE A 295 2.65 8.23 29.80
CA ILE A 295 2.51 7.57 31.12
C ILE A 295 1.47 6.48 31.07
N LEU A 296 0.27 6.75 30.55
CA LEU A 296 -0.84 5.81 30.54
C LEU A 296 -0.69 4.70 29.47
N ASN A 297 0.35 4.80 28.62
CA ASN A 297 0.65 3.87 27.53
C ASN A 297 -0.55 3.58 26.61
N LYS A 298 -1.43 4.58 26.42
CA LYS A 298 -2.65 4.54 25.60
C LYS A 298 -2.44 5.09 24.21
#